data_43a7c436012a9567a6c0d8309c2f517d
#
_entry.id   43a7c436012a9567a6c0d8309c2f517d
#
_cell.length_a   1.000
_cell.length_b   1.000
_cell.length_c   1.000
_cell.angle_alpha   90.00
_cell.angle_beta   90.00
_cell.angle_gamma   90.00
#
_symmetry.space_group_name_H-M   'P 1'
#
loop_
_entity.id
_entity.type
_entity.pdbx_description
1 polymer ?
#
loop_
_entity_poly.entity_id
_entity_poly.type
_entity_poly.pdbx_seq_one_letter_code
_entity_poly.pdbx_strand_id
1 'polypeptide(L)'
;MYASANNSRSFIRHGSLRVPRSADRLYEAAKNYLSRVPAEHHLFDRLERAPNRRFTLAVNHRNDDHFDPNTDTIAWDPYSALRTTTGGRQSPALGLGHEIDHAVENPRAENRLRNRIDARYDDAEEHRVITGSETRAARALHEGIRHDHAGTTYRVASPVMR
;
A
#
# COMPACT_ATOMS: atom_id res chain seq x y z
N MET A 1 31.67 12.19 16.20
CA MET A 1 30.74 11.17 16.73
C MET A 1 29.45 11.82 17.23
N TYR A 2 28.62 12.38 16.33
CA TYR A 2 27.30 12.94 16.67
C TYR A 2 26.37 12.82 15.43
N ALA A 3 25.77 11.66 15.24
CA ALA A 3 24.79 11.48 14.17
C ALA A 3 23.68 10.42 14.48
N SER A 4 23.51 10.01 15.75
CA SER A 4 22.58 8.91 16.04
C SER A 4 21.29 9.31 16.81
N ALA A 5 21.17 10.53 17.31
CA ALA A 5 20.05 10.93 18.17
C ALA A 5 18.88 11.61 17.43
N ASN A 6 19.05 12.03 16.16
CA ASN A 6 18.04 12.80 15.44
C ASN A 6 17.06 11.95 14.61
N ASN A 7 17.35 10.67 14.39
CA ASN A 7 16.55 9.83 13.50
C ASN A 7 15.29 9.26 14.16
N SER A 8 15.26 9.10 15.48
CA SER A 8 14.09 8.58 16.21
C SER A 8 12.94 9.59 16.35
N ARG A 9 13.23 10.90 16.23
CA ARG A 9 12.21 11.95 16.33
C ARG A 9 11.43 12.20 15.03
N SER A 10 11.92 11.69 13.90
CA SER A 10 11.29 11.90 12.58
C SER A 10 10.23 10.86 12.22
N PHE A 11 10.08 9.80 13.00
CA PHE A 11 9.13 8.72 12.76
C PHE A 11 8.21 8.48 13.97
N ILE A 12 6.98 8.04 13.66
CA ILE A 12 6.04 7.44 14.61
C ILE A 12 6.07 5.91 14.39
N ARG A 13 6.04 5.14 15.48
CA ARG A 13 5.96 3.68 15.40
C ARG A 13 4.53 3.19 15.55
N HIS A 14 4.11 2.38 14.59
CA HIS A 14 2.91 1.56 14.64
C HIS A 14 3.36 0.09 14.70
N GLY A 15 3.76 -0.37 15.88
CA GLY A 15 4.30 -1.71 16.06
C GLY A 15 5.56 -1.95 15.23
N SER A 16 5.47 -2.84 14.24
CA SER A 16 6.59 -3.18 13.34
C SER A 16 6.76 -2.19 12.17
N LEU A 17 5.82 -1.28 11.97
CA LEU A 17 5.90 -0.22 10.95
C LEU A 17 6.38 1.09 11.57
N ARG A 18 7.28 1.79 10.89
CA ARG A 18 7.61 3.20 11.16
C ARG A 18 7.07 4.09 10.05
N VAL A 19 6.38 5.13 10.46
CA VAL A 19 5.73 6.11 9.58
C VAL A 19 6.41 7.47 9.79
N PRO A 20 6.77 8.22 8.73
CA PRO A 20 7.26 9.59 8.90
C PRO A 20 6.25 10.41 9.70
N ARG A 21 6.72 11.15 10.71
CA ARG A 21 5.84 11.98 11.57
C ARG A 21 4.96 12.94 10.76
N SER A 22 5.50 13.48 9.67
CA SER A 22 4.76 14.38 8.77
C SER A 22 3.63 13.68 8.00
N ALA A 23 3.68 12.34 7.87
CA ALA A 23 2.69 11.55 7.14
C ALA A 23 1.76 10.74 8.07
N ASP A 24 1.96 10.81 9.37
CA ASP A 24 1.24 9.97 10.33
C ASP A 24 -0.28 10.15 10.26
N ARG A 25 -0.76 11.38 10.16
CA ARG A 25 -2.20 11.66 10.01
C ARG A 25 -2.78 11.11 8.71
N LEU A 26 -2.01 11.14 7.62
CA LEU A 26 -2.44 10.61 6.33
C LEU A 26 -2.51 9.08 6.37
N TYR A 27 -1.51 8.45 6.99
CA TYR A 27 -1.50 7.01 7.24
C TYR A 27 -2.71 6.57 8.08
N GLU A 28 -2.96 7.24 9.21
CA GLU A 28 -4.10 6.94 10.07
C GLU A 28 -5.45 7.14 9.35
N ALA A 29 -5.58 8.18 8.53
CA ALA A 29 -6.78 8.40 7.74
C ALA A 29 -7.02 7.25 6.74
N ALA A 30 -5.98 6.82 6.02
CA ALA A 30 -6.06 5.69 5.11
C ALA A 30 -6.38 4.38 5.83
N LYS A 31 -5.69 4.11 6.95
CA LYS A 31 -5.92 2.92 7.78
C LYS A 31 -7.36 2.88 8.32
N ASN A 32 -7.86 3.97 8.87
CA ASN A 32 -9.23 4.04 9.38
C ASN A 32 -10.27 3.82 8.28
N TYR A 33 -10.04 4.38 7.10
CA TYR A 33 -10.91 4.20 5.95
C TYR A 33 -10.94 2.73 5.48
N LEU A 34 -9.78 2.13 5.26
CA LEU A 34 -9.65 0.74 4.79
C LEU A 34 -10.09 -0.27 5.86
N SER A 35 -9.87 0.00 7.14
CA SER A 35 -10.24 -0.91 8.25
C SER A 35 -11.74 -1.10 8.41
N ARG A 36 -12.57 -0.37 7.68
CA ARG A 36 -14.01 -0.66 7.53
C ARG A 36 -14.25 -1.98 6.78
N VAL A 37 -13.25 -2.47 6.07
CA VAL A 37 -13.25 -3.78 5.40
C VAL A 37 -12.45 -4.76 6.25
N PRO A 38 -13.04 -5.84 6.79
CA PRO A 38 -12.35 -6.76 7.70
C PRO A 38 -11.04 -7.34 7.13
N ALA A 39 -11.00 -7.66 5.84
CA ALA A 39 -9.81 -8.19 5.19
C ALA A 39 -8.67 -7.16 5.17
N GLU A 40 -8.97 -5.88 4.93
CA GLU A 40 -7.98 -4.80 4.97
C GLU A 40 -7.51 -4.54 6.40
N HIS A 41 -8.42 -4.50 7.37
CA HIS A 41 -8.05 -4.41 8.78
C HIS A 41 -7.04 -5.50 9.17
N HIS A 42 -7.24 -6.72 8.71
CA HIS A 42 -6.31 -7.83 8.95
C HIS A 42 -4.94 -7.61 8.31
N LEU A 43 -4.86 -6.98 7.13
CA LEU A 43 -3.57 -6.64 6.51
C LEU A 43 -2.76 -5.65 7.36
N PHE A 44 -3.40 -4.60 7.89
CA PHE A 44 -2.76 -3.67 8.82
C PHE A 44 -2.30 -4.35 10.10
N ASP A 45 -3.10 -5.25 10.66
CA ASP A 45 -2.71 -6.03 11.84
C ASP A 45 -1.47 -6.91 11.55
N ARG A 46 -1.42 -7.57 10.42
CA ARG A 46 -0.25 -8.36 10.00
C ARG A 46 0.99 -7.49 9.84
N LEU A 47 0.85 -6.31 9.25
CA LEU A 47 1.95 -5.37 9.05
C LEU A 47 2.51 -4.85 10.39
N GLU A 48 1.62 -4.36 11.25
CA GLU A 48 2.00 -3.72 12.50
C GLU A 48 2.47 -4.72 13.57
N ARG A 49 1.99 -5.97 13.50
CA ARG A 49 2.33 -7.03 14.46
C ARG A 49 3.35 -8.05 13.93
N ALA A 50 3.98 -7.77 12.79
CA ALA A 50 4.97 -8.68 12.23
C ALA A 50 6.13 -8.94 13.23
N PRO A 51 6.39 -10.20 13.66
CA PRO A 51 7.30 -10.46 14.76
C PRO A 51 8.78 -10.29 14.39
N ASN A 52 9.14 -10.62 13.14
CA ASN A 52 10.53 -10.74 12.71
C ASN A 52 10.88 -9.79 11.55
N ARG A 53 10.01 -8.86 11.23
CA ARG A 53 10.20 -7.87 10.15
C ARG A 53 9.99 -6.46 10.68
N ARG A 54 10.64 -5.51 10.05
CA ARG A 54 10.49 -4.08 10.35
C ARG A 54 10.27 -3.35 9.05
N PHE A 55 9.10 -2.73 8.93
CA PHE A 55 8.69 -2.01 7.74
C PHE A 55 8.90 -0.51 7.89
N THR A 56 9.09 0.15 6.77
CA THR A 56 9.13 1.62 6.69
C THR A 56 8.13 2.09 5.66
N LEU A 57 7.29 3.07 6.03
CA LEU A 57 6.53 3.84 5.06
C LEU A 57 7.41 4.99 4.55
N ALA A 58 7.58 5.06 3.24
CA ALA A 58 8.23 6.18 2.54
C ALA A 58 7.18 6.93 1.73
N VAL A 59 6.94 8.19 2.08
CA VAL A 59 5.97 9.03 1.36
C VAL A 59 6.64 9.78 0.23
N ASN A 60 6.01 9.73 -0.94
CA ASN A 60 6.44 10.48 -2.12
C ASN A 60 5.29 11.32 -2.68
N HIS A 61 5.58 12.14 -3.69
CA HIS A 61 4.60 12.96 -4.41
C HIS A 61 4.76 12.79 -5.94
N ARG A 62 5.14 11.57 -6.35
CA ARG A 62 5.53 11.24 -7.73
C ARG A 62 4.65 10.18 -8.37
N ASN A 63 3.51 9.84 -7.76
CA ASN A 63 2.64 8.75 -8.20
C ASN A 63 3.41 7.40 -8.28
N ASP A 64 4.27 7.13 -7.30
CA ASP A 64 5.16 5.98 -7.29
C ASP A 64 4.88 5.14 -6.04
N ASP A 65 3.80 4.38 -6.10
CA ASP A 65 3.44 3.42 -5.06
C ASP A 65 4.08 2.08 -5.41
N HIS A 66 4.84 1.52 -4.47
CA HIS A 66 5.40 0.18 -4.60
C HIS A 66 5.90 -0.37 -3.27
N PHE A 67 5.99 -1.67 -3.17
CA PHE A 67 6.70 -2.35 -2.08
C PHE A 67 8.10 -2.79 -2.56
N ASP A 68 9.14 -2.42 -1.81
CA ASP A 68 10.52 -2.90 -2.01
C ASP A 68 10.83 -4.00 -0.99
N PRO A 69 10.91 -5.28 -1.43
CA PRO A 69 11.19 -6.40 -0.55
C PRO A 69 12.65 -6.45 -0.04
N ASN A 70 13.58 -5.73 -0.68
CA ASN A 70 14.97 -5.70 -0.25
C ASN A 70 15.18 -4.83 1.00
N THR A 71 14.32 -3.84 1.20
CA THR A 71 14.43 -2.89 2.31
C THR A 71 13.20 -2.90 3.23
N ASP A 72 12.20 -3.74 2.94
CA ASP A 72 10.90 -3.75 3.61
C ASP A 72 10.27 -2.34 3.65
N THR A 73 10.36 -1.63 2.53
CA THR A 73 9.86 -0.26 2.39
C THR A 73 8.61 -0.23 1.52
N ILE A 74 7.56 0.37 2.06
CA ILE A 74 6.33 0.69 1.32
C ILE A 74 6.43 2.15 0.87
N ALA A 75 6.60 2.38 -0.42
CA ALA A 75 6.50 3.71 -1.01
C ALA A 75 5.04 4.03 -1.32
N TRP A 76 4.59 5.22 -0.97
CA TRP A 76 3.20 5.63 -1.12
C TRP A 76 3.07 7.13 -1.39
N ASP A 77 2.22 7.48 -2.35
CA ASP A 77 1.79 8.84 -2.60
C ASP A 77 0.35 9.05 -2.09
N PRO A 78 0.15 9.70 -0.93
CA PRO A 78 -1.16 9.86 -0.31
C PRO A 78 -2.12 10.78 -1.08
N TYR A 79 -1.68 11.37 -2.17
CA TYR A 79 -2.45 12.29 -3.02
C TYR A 79 -2.57 11.79 -4.46
N SER A 80 -2.17 10.56 -4.75
CA SER A 80 -2.25 9.93 -6.06
C SER A 80 -3.39 8.94 -6.12
N ALA A 81 -4.50 9.33 -6.72
CA ALA A 81 -5.61 8.43 -7.05
C ALA A 81 -5.41 7.78 -8.41
N LEU A 82 -6.08 6.66 -8.66
CA LEU A 82 -5.99 5.90 -9.90
C LEU A 82 -7.34 5.89 -10.63
N ARG A 83 -7.32 6.21 -11.93
CA ARG A 83 -8.40 5.88 -12.86
C ARG A 83 -8.08 4.56 -13.53
N THR A 84 -8.95 3.57 -13.38
CA THR A 84 -8.81 2.25 -14.01
C THR A 84 -9.05 2.33 -15.52
N THR A 85 -8.61 1.33 -16.28
CA THR A 85 -8.84 1.25 -17.74
C THR A 85 -10.31 1.17 -18.12
N THR A 86 -11.16 0.73 -17.19
CA THR A 86 -12.62 0.67 -17.36
C THR A 86 -13.35 1.92 -16.85
N GLY A 87 -12.62 2.97 -16.42
CA GLY A 87 -13.16 4.25 -16.00
C GLY A 87 -13.50 4.37 -14.52
N GLY A 88 -13.35 3.32 -13.73
CA GLY A 88 -13.50 3.37 -12.27
C GLY A 88 -12.39 4.20 -11.62
N ARG A 89 -12.61 4.61 -10.37
CA ARG A 89 -11.65 5.44 -9.61
C ARG A 89 -11.31 4.77 -8.29
N GLN A 90 -10.03 4.79 -7.96
CA GLN A 90 -9.50 4.25 -6.69
C GLN A 90 -8.80 5.36 -5.91
N SER A 91 -9.00 5.36 -4.59
CA SER A 91 -8.36 6.29 -3.67
C SER A 91 -6.88 5.93 -3.45
N PRO A 92 -6.04 6.89 -3.05
CA PRO A 92 -4.67 6.61 -2.59
C PRO A 92 -4.63 5.61 -1.41
N ALA A 93 -5.67 5.60 -0.57
CA ALA A 93 -5.77 4.63 0.52
C ALA A 93 -5.84 3.19 0.00
N LEU A 94 -6.60 2.95 -1.07
CA LEU A 94 -6.67 1.61 -1.68
C LEU A 94 -5.31 1.21 -2.28
N GLY A 95 -4.56 2.16 -2.86
CA GLY A 95 -3.17 1.95 -3.28
C GLY A 95 -2.27 1.54 -2.11
N LEU A 96 -2.40 2.18 -0.94
CA LEU A 96 -1.66 1.77 0.26
C LEU A 96 -2.02 0.33 0.67
N GLY A 97 -3.29 -0.04 0.67
CA GLY A 97 -3.75 -1.41 0.97
C GLY A 97 -3.15 -2.45 0.03
N HIS A 98 -3.06 -2.12 -1.25
CA HIS A 98 -2.40 -2.93 -2.27
C HIS A 98 -0.92 -3.19 -1.92
N GLU A 99 -0.15 -2.15 -1.60
CA GLU A 99 1.26 -2.28 -1.25
C GLU A 99 1.46 -3.00 0.09
N ILE A 100 0.55 -2.85 1.04
CA ILE A 100 0.58 -3.60 2.30
C ILE A 100 0.38 -5.09 2.06
N ASP A 101 -0.51 -5.50 1.14
CA ASP A 101 -0.72 -6.90 0.82
C ASP A 101 0.56 -7.55 0.26
N HIS A 102 1.29 -6.86 -0.61
CA HIS A 102 2.62 -7.31 -1.03
C HIS A 102 3.58 -7.43 0.15
N ALA A 103 3.63 -6.41 1.01
CA ALA A 103 4.57 -6.35 2.13
C ALA A 103 4.37 -7.48 3.14
N VAL A 104 3.13 -7.85 3.43
CA VAL A 104 2.82 -8.89 4.42
C VAL A 104 2.80 -10.32 3.87
N GLU A 105 2.94 -10.48 2.56
CA GLU A 105 3.07 -11.80 1.94
C GLU A 105 4.36 -12.49 2.39
N ASN A 106 4.39 -13.81 2.35
CA ASN A 106 5.60 -14.56 2.61
C ASN A 106 6.66 -14.20 1.54
N PRO A 107 7.87 -13.74 1.92
CA PRO A 107 8.86 -13.26 0.95
C PRO A 107 9.25 -14.26 -0.13
N ARG A 108 9.25 -15.57 0.20
CA ARG A 108 9.55 -16.61 -0.80
C ARG A 108 8.39 -16.82 -1.77
N ALA A 109 7.16 -16.72 -1.28
CA ALA A 109 5.97 -16.82 -2.13
C ALA A 109 5.85 -15.60 -3.04
N GLU A 110 6.01 -14.41 -2.49
CA GLU A 110 6.01 -13.14 -3.21
C GLU A 110 7.05 -13.15 -4.34
N ASN A 111 8.31 -13.50 -4.05
CA ASN A 111 9.36 -13.59 -5.04
C ASN A 111 9.07 -14.63 -6.15
N ARG A 112 8.50 -15.78 -5.82
CA ARG A 112 8.09 -16.77 -6.83
C ARG A 112 7.02 -16.25 -7.76
N LEU A 113 6.05 -15.50 -7.23
CA LEU A 113 4.94 -14.94 -8.00
C LEU A 113 5.40 -13.79 -8.90
N ARG A 114 6.28 -12.91 -8.41
CA ARG A 114 6.86 -11.82 -9.21
C ARG A 114 7.69 -12.32 -10.39
N ASN A 115 8.31 -13.50 -10.28
CA ASN A 115 9.05 -14.12 -11.39
C ASN A 115 8.15 -14.84 -12.43
N ARG A 116 6.83 -14.77 -12.29
CA ARG A 116 5.86 -15.34 -13.22
C ARG A 116 5.14 -14.23 -13.97
N ILE A 117 5.54 -14.00 -15.21
CA ILE A 117 4.96 -12.94 -16.07
C ILE A 117 3.46 -13.22 -16.28
N ASP A 118 2.69 -12.15 -16.14
CA ASP A 118 1.26 -12.11 -16.48
C ASP A 118 1.03 -10.92 -17.42
N ALA A 119 0.59 -11.19 -18.64
CA ALA A 119 0.44 -10.17 -19.68
C ALA A 119 -0.62 -9.10 -19.34
N ARG A 120 -1.55 -9.40 -18.44
CA ARG A 120 -2.63 -8.49 -18.02
C ARG A 120 -2.29 -7.73 -16.74
N TYR A 121 -1.61 -8.40 -15.81
CA TYR A 121 -1.36 -7.89 -14.47
C TYR A 121 0.13 -7.64 -14.19
N ASP A 122 0.99 -7.71 -15.20
CA ASP A 122 2.44 -7.60 -15.13
C ASP A 122 3.10 -8.88 -14.61
N ASP A 123 2.75 -9.33 -13.43
CA ASP A 123 3.19 -10.61 -12.89
C ASP A 123 2.09 -11.29 -12.06
N ALA A 124 2.35 -12.51 -11.60
CA ALA A 124 1.36 -13.28 -10.85
C ALA A 124 1.14 -12.75 -9.42
N GLU A 125 2.07 -11.98 -8.86
CA GLU A 125 1.90 -11.35 -7.56
C GLU A 125 0.93 -10.15 -7.67
N GLU A 126 1.08 -9.32 -8.69
CA GLU A 126 0.12 -8.26 -9.02
C GLU A 126 -1.26 -8.82 -9.30
N HIS A 127 -1.33 -9.92 -10.07
CA HIS A 127 -2.60 -10.62 -10.32
C HIS A 127 -3.26 -11.05 -9.00
N ARG A 128 -2.51 -11.64 -8.07
CA ARG A 128 -3.01 -12.07 -6.76
C ARG A 128 -3.61 -10.91 -5.97
N VAL A 129 -2.90 -9.81 -5.85
CA VAL A 129 -3.33 -8.65 -5.07
C VAL A 129 -4.53 -7.95 -5.73
N ILE A 130 -4.44 -7.63 -7.02
CA ILE A 130 -5.50 -6.90 -7.74
C ILE A 130 -6.82 -7.68 -7.74
N THR A 131 -6.79 -8.97 -8.05
CA THR A 131 -8.00 -9.79 -8.09
C THR A 131 -8.44 -10.29 -6.71
N GLY A 132 -7.58 -10.20 -5.72
CA GLY A 132 -7.78 -10.62 -4.34
C GLY A 132 -8.27 -9.50 -3.41
N SER A 133 -7.37 -9.01 -2.57
CA SER A 133 -7.67 -8.03 -1.53
C SER A 133 -8.15 -6.70 -2.11
N GLU A 134 -7.46 -6.17 -3.11
CA GLU A 134 -7.83 -4.90 -3.75
C GLU A 134 -9.26 -4.93 -4.30
N THR A 135 -9.63 -5.96 -5.07
CA THR A 135 -10.99 -6.10 -5.62
C THR A 135 -12.05 -6.22 -4.50
N ARG A 136 -11.76 -6.97 -3.43
CA ARG A 136 -12.69 -7.09 -2.29
C ARG A 136 -12.89 -5.74 -1.59
N ALA A 137 -11.81 -5.02 -1.34
CA ALA A 137 -11.85 -3.70 -0.73
C ALA A 137 -12.57 -2.68 -1.63
N ALA A 138 -12.23 -2.64 -2.92
CA ALA A 138 -12.87 -1.76 -3.89
C ALA A 138 -14.39 -1.96 -3.92
N ARG A 139 -14.87 -3.20 -3.95
CA ARG A 139 -16.31 -3.50 -3.90
C ARG A 139 -16.95 -3.01 -2.61
N ALA A 140 -16.35 -3.31 -1.47
CA ALA A 140 -16.91 -2.94 -0.15
C ALA A 140 -16.92 -1.43 0.07
N LEU A 141 -15.97 -0.69 -0.51
CA LEU A 141 -15.83 0.76 -0.39
C LEU A 141 -16.47 1.52 -1.56
N HIS A 142 -17.11 0.82 -2.49
CA HIS A 142 -17.70 1.39 -3.71
C HIS A 142 -16.68 2.15 -4.58
N GLU A 143 -15.47 1.62 -4.64
CA GLU A 143 -14.40 2.11 -5.52
C GLU A 143 -14.34 1.34 -6.84
N GLY A 144 -13.58 1.85 -7.80
CA GLY A 144 -13.38 1.21 -9.09
C GLY A 144 -12.62 -0.11 -8.97
N ILE A 145 -13.03 -1.12 -9.73
CA ILE A 145 -12.37 -2.42 -9.80
C ILE A 145 -11.39 -2.41 -10.96
N ARG A 146 -10.15 -2.82 -10.71
CA ARG A 146 -9.15 -3.04 -11.77
C ARG A 146 -9.34 -4.40 -12.42
N HIS A 147 -9.19 -4.43 -13.73
CA HIS A 147 -9.22 -5.64 -14.55
C HIS A 147 -7.88 -5.90 -15.26
N ASP A 148 -6.88 -5.08 -14.95
CA ASP A 148 -5.50 -5.15 -15.43
C ASP A 148 -4.60 -4.33 -14.50
N HIS A 149 -3.28 -4.34 -14.75
CA HIS A 149 -2.31 -3.55 -13.98
C HIS A 149 -2.27 -2.07 -14.43
N ALA A 150 -2.78 -1.74 -15.60
CA ALA A 150 -2.73 -0.39 -16.15
C ALA A 150 -3.72 0.57 -15.46
N GLY A 151 -3.56 1.83 -15.75
CA GLY A 151 -4.41 2.92 -15.26
C GLY A 151 -3.72 4.26 -15.42
N THR A 152 -4.42 5.32 -15.04
CA THR A 152 -3.90 6.69 -15.08
C THR A 152 -4.02 7.34 -13.71
N THR A 153 -2.93 7.85 -13.19
CA THR A 153 -2.92 8.55 -11.89
C THR A 153 -3.38 9.99 -12.05
N TYR A 154 -4.00 10.52 -11.00
CA TYR A 154 -4.40 11.93 -10.92
C TYR A 154 -4.38 12.40 -9.46
N ARG A 155 -4.26 13.73 -9.26
CA ARG A 155 -4.11 14.32 -7.94
C ARG A 155 -5.46 14.48 -7.24
N VAL A 156 -5.47 14.17 -5.94
CA VAL A 156 -6.60 14.39 -5.02
C VAL A 156 -6.13 15.10 -3.76
N ALA A 157 -7.06 15.67 -2.99
CA ALA A 157 -6.73 16.48 -1.82
C ALA A 157 -6.52 15.68 -0.53
N SER A 158 -6.89 14.40 -0.51
CA SER A 158 -6.72 13.53 0.67
C SER A 158 -6.61 12.06 0.26
N PRO A 159 -6.04 11.20 1.11
CA PRO A 159 -5.85 9.79 0.79
C PRO A 159 -7.14 8.98 0.62
N VAL A 160 -8.28 9.49 1.05
CA VAL A 160 -9.59 8.80 0.96
C VAL A 160 -10.49 9.34 -0.15
N MET A 161 -10.00 10.31 -0.93
CA MET A 161 -10.72 10.86 -2.10
C MET A 161 -10.39 10.09 -3.38
N ARG A 162 -11.34 10.12 -4.33
CA ARG A 162 -11.21 9.54 -5.67
C ARG A 162 -12.03 10.27 -6.72
#